data_bd5ab57c116f92156f282974a510deb6
#
_entry.id   bd5ab57c116f92156f282974a510deb6
#
_cell.length_a   1.000
_cell.length_b   1.000
_cell.length_c   1.000
_cell.angle_alpha   90.00
_cell.angle_beta   90.00
_cell.angle_gamma   90.00
#
_symmetry.space_group_name_H-M   'P 1'
#
loop_
_entity.id
_entity.type
_entity.pdbx_description
1 polymer ?
#
loop_
_entity_poly.entity_id
_entity_poly.type
_entity_poly.pdbx_seq_one_letter_code
_entity_poly.pdbx_strand_id
1 'polypeptide(L)'
;MNSNAKKIGLGIVIAILCAIAFYFLYWIKTPAYSLNIIRESVEKHDVATFEKHVDMDTLYTKAFDDGIVAVDKIQGDGTLSNPLAVGFLQMLKPPVVAALKNETIEYIKGEKENKAQSNNKADDFAQGMKSKSGVDNSKLKDITVVSKENSEAIVALTLYNQKIDKNFDLKVKMTKLDDGTWKLKEITNLVEFLVEIDKAEKEKLAELNKNIVAELKMAVP
;
A
#
# COMPACT_ATOMS: atom_id res chain seq x y z
N MET A 1 17.54 53.91 14.66
CA MET A 1 16.85 52.78 14.02
C MET A 1 15.38 53.13 13.95
N ASN A 2 14.82 53.36 12.73
CA ASN A 2 13.48 53.89 12.51
C ASN A 2 12.37 53.03 13.14
N SER A 3 11.43 53.68 13.83
CA SER A 3 10.23 53.04 14.42
C SER A 3 9.50 52.12 13.42
N ASN A 4 9.45 52.50 12.16
CA ASN A 4 8.83 51.72 11.08
C ASN A 4 9.57 50.42 10.78
N ALA A 5 10.91 50.40 10.84
CA ALA A 5 11.70 49.19 10.64
C ALA A 5 11.47 48.17 11.76
N LYS A 6 11.28 48.62 13.01
CA LYS A 6 10.93 47.76 14.14
C LYS A 6 9.52 47.15 13.99
N LYS A 7 8.55 47.94 13.49
CA LYS A 7 7.17 47.47 13.26
C LYS A 7 7.10 46.45 12.11
N ILE A 8 7.87 46.66 11.05
CA ILE A 8 7.99 45.72 9.93
C ILE A 8 8.64 44.42 10.39
N GLY A 9 9.75 44.51 11.14
CA GLY A 9 10.42 43.33 11.71
C GLY A 9 9.50 42.51 12.63
N LEU A 10 8.70 43.15 13.49
CA LEU A 10 7.75 42.47 14.35
C LEU A 10 6.64 41.79 13.53
N GLY A 11 6.15 42.43 12.46
CA GLY A 11 5.15 41.85 11.56
C GLY A 11 5.65 40.56 10.87
N ILE A 12 6.90 40.55 10.42
CA ILE A 12 7.54 39.36 9.82
C ILE A 12 7.64 38.21 10.84
N VAL A 13 8.07 38.50 12.06
CA VAL A 13 8.17 37.48 13.13
C VAL A 13 6.80 36.87 13.42
N ILE A 14 5.75 37.70 13.54
CA ILE A 14 4.37 37.21 13.77
C ILE A 14 3.92 36.34 12.59
N ALA A 15 4.16 36.74 11.36
CA ALA A 15 3.80 35.97 10.17
C ALA A 15 4.50 34.59 10.14
N ILE A 16 5.77 34.53 10.50
CA ILE A 16 6.51 33.27 10.62
C ILE A 16 5.93 32.39 11.72
N LEU A 17 5.64 32.94 12.90
CA LEU A 17 5.04 32.18 13.99
C LEU A 17 3.63 31.67 13.61
N CYS A 18 2.83 32.45 12.91
CA CYS A 18 1.51 32.02 12.40
C CYS A 18 1.66 30.89 11.36
N ALA A 19 2.64 30.96 10.47
CA ALA A 19 2.92 29.91 9.48
C ALA A 19 3.36 28.60 10.16
N ILE A 20 4.23 28.69 11.16
CA ILE A 20 4.65 27.54 11.98
C ILE A 20 3.46 26.95 12.73
N ALA A 21 2.65 27.77 13.38
CA ALA A 21 1.46 27.33 14.09
C ALA A 21 0.46 26.65 13.15
N PHE A 22 0.22 27.24 11.95
CA PHE A 22 -0.63 26.66 10.91
C PHE A 22 -0.10 25.29 10.46
N TYR A 23 1.22 25.17 10.22
CA TYR A 23 1.86 23.91 9.88
C TYR A 23 1.59 22.85 10.94
N PHE A 24 1.87 23.14 12.21
CA PHE A 24 1.66 22.20 13.32
C PHE A 24 0.19 21.89 13.61
N LEU A 25 -0.72 22.85 13.47
CA LEU A 25 -2.13 22.66 13.80
C LEU A 25 -2.93 21.99 12.66
N TYR A 26 -2.51 22.15 11.43
CA TYR A 26 -3.24 21.69 10.25
C TYR A 26 -2.54 20.55 9.53
N TRP A 27 -1.29 20.75 9.10
CA TRP A 27 -0.59 19.79 8.24
C TRP A 27 -0.34 18.44 8.90
N ILE A 28 0.15 18.44 10.16
CA ILE A 28 0.42 17.20 10.90
C ILE A 28 -0.83 16.36 11.21
N LYS A 29 -2.02 16.95 11.02
CA LYS A 29 -3.32 16.27 11.21
C LYS A 29 -3.96 15.85 9.90
N THR A 30 -3.19 15.74 8.82
CA THR A 30 -3.69 15.25 7.53
C THR A 30 -3.44 13.74 7.38
N PRO A 31 -4.30 13.03 6.59
CA PRO A 31 -4.06 11.63 6.25
C PRO A 31 -2.71 11.43 5.54
N ALA A 32 -2.36 12.34 4.62
CA ALA A 32 -1.09 12.29 3.89
C ALA A 32 0.14 12.38 4.81
N TYR A 33 0.08 13.23 5.84
CA TYR A 33 1.14 13.31 6.84
C TYR A 33 1.27 11.99 7.63
N SER A 34 0.16 11.36 8.00
CA SER A 34 0.18 10.07 8.72
C SER A 34 0.76 8.94 7.86
N LEU A 35 0.55 8.96 6.54
CA LEU A 35 1.24 8.03 5.63
C LEU A 35 2.77 8.27 5.60
N ASN A 36 3.22 9.52 5.71
CA ASN A 36 4.65 9.81 5.90
C ASN A 36 5.19 9.27 7.24
N ILE A 37 4.41 9.39 8.33
CA ILE A 37 4.78 8.78 9.63
C ILE A 37 4.95 7.26 9.47
N ILE A 38 4.02 6.60 8.79
CA ILE A 38 4.09 5.15 8.52
C ILE A 38 5.39 4.83 7.75
N ARG A 39 5.71 5.57 6.68
CA ARG A 39 6.95 5.39 5.91
C ARG A 39 8.19 5.60 6.78
N GLU A 40 8.25 6.70 7.53
CA GLU A 40 9.37 7.00 8.40
C GLU A 40 9.55 5.97 9.51
N SER A 41 8.46 5.39 10.04
CA SER A 41 8.53 4.34 11.06
C SER A 41 9.19 3.07 10.51
N VAL A 42 8.96 2.73 9.24
CA VAL A 42 9.65 1.63 8.56
C VAL A 42 11.13 1.97 8.37
N GLU A 43 11.46 3.16 7.87
CA GLU A 43 12.83 3.62 7.63
C GLU A 43 13.65 3.68 8.94
N LYS A 44 13.00 4.01 10.07
CA LYS A 44 13.63 4.15 11.40
C LYS A 44 13.55 2.88 12.26
N HIS A 45 12.99 1.80 11.72
CA HIS A 45 12.79 0.54 12.45
C HIS A 45 11.90 0.68 13.71
N ASP A 46 10.95 1.64 13.69
CA ASP A 46 10.05 1.95 14.80
C ASP A 46 8.71 1.21 14.67
N VAL A 47 8.70 -0.03 15.16
CA VAL A 47 7.50 -0.89 15.15
C VAL A 47 6.34 -0.25 15.92
N ALA A 48 6.62 0.40 17.07
CA ALA A 48 5.56 0.95 17.90
C ALA A 48 4.80 2.08 17.20
N THR A 49 5.53 2.99 16.51
CA THR A 49 4.92 4.05 15.71
C THR A 49 4.17 3.47 14.52
N PHE A 50 4.68 2.42 13.88
CA PHE A 50 3.99 1.73 12.79
C PHE A 50 2.65 1.13 13.26
N GLU A 51 2.64 0.34 14.33
CA GLU A 51 1.43 -0.29 14.89
C GLU A 51 0.38 0.73 15.36
N LYS A 52 0.83 1.88 15.85
CA LYS A 52 -0.08 3.00 16.17
C LYS A 52 -0.85 3.46 14.93
N HIS A 53 -0.17 3.55 13.77
CA HIS A 53 -0.72 4.17 12.56
C HIS A 53 -1.18 3.15 11.50
N VAL A 54 -1.01 1.83 11.74
CA VAL A 54 -1.51 0.76 10.88
C VAL A 54 -2.28 -0.26 11.71
N ASP A 55 -3.52 -0.55 11.32
CA ASP A 55 -4.31 -1.64 11.88
C ASP A 55 -4.05 -2.91 11.06
N MET A 56 -2.96 -3.59 11.39
CA MET A 56 -2.53 -4.77 10.65
C MET A 56 -3.57 -5.91 10.70
N ASP A 57 -4.35 -6.04 11.79
CA ASP A 57 -5.37 -7.08 11.90
C ASP A 57 -6.49 -6.86 10.90
N THR A 58 -7.05 -5.67 10.86
CA THR A 58 -8.10 -5.32 9.88
C THR A 58 -7.56 -5.34 8.46
N LEU A 59 -6.37 -4.73 8.24
CA LEU A 59 -5.75 -4.62 6.93
C LEU A 59 -5.52 -6.00 6.28
N TYR A 60 -4.83 -6.90 6.98
CA TYR A 60 -4.48 -8.22 6.42
C TYR A 60 -5.67 -9.17 6.37
N THR A 61 -6.63 -9.07 7.32
CA THR A 61 -7.85 -9.84 7.26
C THR A 61 -8.65 -9.52 6.00
N LYS A 62 -8.84 -8.23 5.69
CA LYS A 62 -9.53 -7.78 4.47
C LYS A 62 -8.73 -8.06 3.22
N ALA A 63 -7.42 -7.79 3.24
CA ALA A 63 -6.54 -8.09 2.11
C ALA A 63 -6.53 -9.58 1.74
N PHE A 64 -6.65 -10.48 2.72
CA PHE A 64 -6.80 -11.92 2.47
C PHE A 64 -8.11 -12.22 1.73
N ASP A 65 -9.24 -11.70 2.21
CA ASP A 65 -10.55 -11.91 1.59
C ASP A 65 -10.58 -11.37 0.15
N ASP A 66 -10.13 -10.14 -0.03
CA ASP A 66 -10.08 -9.48 -1.34
C ASP A 66 -9.09 -10.18 -2.29
N GLY A 67 -7.96 -10.67 -1.77
CA GLY A 67 -6.98 -11.42 -2.53
C GLY A 67 -7.55 -12.72 -3.10
N ILE A 68 -8.36 -13.44 -2.33
CA ILE A 68 -9.06 -14.65 -2.81
C ILE A 68 -10.05 -14.29 -3.92
N VAL A 69 -10.84 -13.23 -3.74
CA VAL A 69 -11.77 -12.75 -4.77
C VAL A 69 -11.03 -12.33 -6.04
N ALA A 70 -9.89 -11.66 -5.90
CA ALA A 70 -9.08 -11.28 -7.04
C ALA A 70 -8.53 -12.50 -7.80
N VAL A 71 -8.01 -13.50 -7.09
CA VAL A 71 -7.50 -14.74 -7.70
C VAL A 71 -8.60 -15.47 -8.45
N ASP A 72 -9.79 -15.61 -7.88
CA ASP A 72 -10.95 -16.24 -8.54
C ASP A 72 -11.34 -15.50 -9.83
N LYS A 73 -11.35 -14.15 -9.80
CA LYS A 73 -11.62 -13.32 -10.99
C LYS A 73 -10.52 -13.43 -12.07
N ILE A 74 -9.25 -13.51 -11.66
CA ILE A 74 -8.09 -13.58 -12.58
C ILE A 74 -7.98 -14.94 -13.24
N GLN A 75 -8.22 -16.02 -12.49
CA GLN A 75 -8.12 -17.39 -12.97
C GLN A 75 -9.41 -17.86 -13.64
N GLY A 76 -10.57 -17.35 -13.20
CA GLY A 76 -11.87 -17.73 -13.75
C GLY A 76 -12.23 -19.19 -13.51
N ASP A 77 -11.61 -19.82 -12.49
CA ASP A 77 -11.73 -21.26 -12.22
C ASP A 77 -12.93 -21.60 -11.33
N GLY A 78 -13.64 -20.59 -10.82
CA GLY A 78 -14.81 -20.77 -9.95
C GLY A 78 -14.46 -21.38 -8.58
N THR A 79 -13.24 -21.19 -8.09
CA THR A 79 -12.81 -21.68 -6.78
C THR A 79 -13.77 -21.27 -5.67
N LEU A 80 -14.31 -20.05 -5.71
CA LEU A 80 -15.30 -19.56 -4.74
C LEU A 80 -16.68 -20.23 -4.87
N SER A 81 -16.95 -20.92 -5.97
CA SER A 81 -18.18 -21.73 -6.16
C SER A 81 -18.09 -23.11 -5.49
N ASN A 82 -16.89 -23.50 -5.04
CA ASN A 82 -16.66 -24.78 -4.37
C ASN A 82 -16.67 -24.63 -2.84
N PRO A 83 -17.68 -25.14 -2.11
CA PRO A 83 -17.77 -24.98 -0.65
C PRO A 83 -16.57 -25.58 0.12
N LEU A 84 -15.96 -26.65 -0.38
CA LEU A 84 -14.79 -27.28 0.25
C LEU A 84 -13.55 -26.36 0.09
N ALA A 85 -13.37 -25.76 -1.08
CA ALA A 85 -12.29 -24.80 -1.31
C ALA A 85 -12.45 -23.56 -0.41
N VAL A 86 -13.67 -23.01 -0.33
CA VAL A 86 -13.99 -21.88 0.56
C VAL A 86 -13.72 -22.25 2.02
N GLY A 87 -14.16 -23.42 2.49
CA GLY A 87 -13.89 -23.88 3.85
C GLY A 87 -12.40 -24.02 4.15
N PHE A 88 -11.63 -24.54 3.21
CA PHE A 88 -10.17 -24.64 3.34
C PHE A 88 -9.50 -23.27 3.40
N LEU A 89 -9.89 -22.31 2.56
CA LEU A 89 -9.38 -20.94 2.56
C LEU A 89 -9.69 -20.23 3.87
N GLN A 90 -10.91 -20.40 4.42
CA GLN A 90 -11.28 -19.82 5.71
C GLN A 90 -10.43 -20.39 6.87
N MET A 91 -10.07 -21.67 6.80
CA MET A 91 -9.17 -22.29 7.78
C MET A 91 -7.73 -21.75 7.68
N LEU A 92 -7.28 -21.40 6.47
CA LEU A 92 -5.95 -20.81 6.25
C LEU A 92 -5.86 -19.34 6.64
N LYS A 93 -6.97 -18.62 6.72
CA LYS A 93 -7.00 -17.17 6.96
C LYS A 93 -6.26 -16.76 8.24
N PRO A 94 -6.53 -17.32 9.45
CA PRO A 94 -5.84 -16.89 10.67
C PRO A 94 -4.32 -17.08 10.60
N PRO A 95 -3.77 -18.24 10.19
CA PRO A 95 -2.32 -18.43 10.12
C PRO A 95 -1.66 -17.56 9.05
N VAL A 96 -2.33 -17.30 7.90
CA VAL A 96 -1.80 -16.39 6.86
C VAL A 96 -1.76 -14.95 7.36
N VAL A 97 -2.82 -14.46 8.01
CA VAL A 97 -2.85 -13.12 8.61
C VAL A 97 -1.75 -12.97 9.66
N ALA A 98 -1.55 -13.98 10.51
CA ALA A 98 -0.48 -13.97 11.51
C ALA A 98 0.92 -13.95 10.85
N ALA A 99 1.13 -14.74 9.80
CA ALA A 99 2.39 -14.76 9.05
C ALA A 99 2.70 -13.39 8.42
N LEU A 100 1.72 -12.76 7.77
CA LEU A 100 1.87 -11.42 7.18
C LEU A 100 2.21 -10.34 8.21
N LYS A 101 1.57 -10.40 9.39
CA LYS A 101 1.88 -9.50 10.50
C LYS A 101 3.31 -9.68 10.99
N ASN A 102 3.73 -10.90 11.24
CA ASN A 102 5.06 -11.23 11.72
C ASN A 102 6.14 -10.81 10.69
N GLU A 103 5.95 -11.15 9.42
CA GLU A 103 6.86 -10.74 8.33
C GLU A 103 6.99 -9.22 8.26
N THR A 104 5.88 -8.49 8.41
CA THR A 104 5.91 -7.02 8.43
C THR A 104 6.69 -6.48 9.61
N ILE A 105 6.49 -7.03 10.81
CA ILE A 105 7.21 -6.60 12.01
C ILE A 105 8.71 -6.91 11.89
N GLU A 106 9.09 -8.10 11.41
CA GLU A 106 10.49 -8.48 11.19
C GLU A 106 11.15 -7.58 10.13
N TYR A 107 10.45 -7.30 9.03
CA TYR A 107 10.91 -6.34 8.02
C TYR A 107 11.18 -4.96 8.61
N ILE A 108 10.23 -4.43 9.41
CA ILE A 108 10.40 -3.12 10.05
C ILE A 108 11.58 -3.13 11.01
N LYS A 109 11.78 -4.19 11.80
CA LYS A 109 12.94 -4.32 12.72
C LYS A 109 14.27 -4.39 11.99
N GLY A 110 14.30 -4.57 10.67
CA GLY A 110 15.52 -4.77 9.91
C GLY A 110 16.15 -6.14 10.15
N GLU A 111 15.42 -7.06 10.72
CA GLU A 111 15.80 -8.45 10.85
C GLU A 111 15.75 -9.05 9.44
N LYS A 112 16.92 -9.29 8.84
CA LYS A 112 16.99 -9.95 7.53
C LYS A 112 16.29 -11.30 7.64
N GLU A 113 15.39 -11.57 6.71
CA GLU A 113 14.79 -12.90 6.54
C GLU A 113 15.89 -13.98 6.60
N ASN A 114 16.09 -14.55 7.76
CA ASN A 114 16.62 -15.91 7.82
C ASN A 114 15.48 -16.79 7.29
N LYS A 115 15.44 -16.94 5.95
CA LYS A 115 14.57 -17.91 5.28
C LYS A 115 15.03 -19.32 5.70
N ALA A 116 14.69 -19.68 6.93
CA ALA A 116 14.42 -21.07 7.20
C ALA A 116 13.24 -21.39 6.26
N GLN A 117 13.46 -22.29 5.31
CA GLN A 117 12.39 -22.82 4.46
C GLN A 117 11.28 -23.31 5.42
N SER A 118 10.32 -22.44 5.68
CA SER A 118 9.12 -22.81 6.38
C SER A 118 8.33 -23.68 5.42
N ASN A 119 8.27 -24.97 5.67
CA ASN A 119 7.41 -25.91 4.95
C ASN A 119 5.92 -25.67 5.32
N ASN A 120 5.56 -24.41 5.59
CA ASN A 120 4.23 -24.02 6.01
C ASN A 120 3.44 -23.47 4.82
N LYS A 121 2.36 -24.18 4.44
CA LYS A 121 1.48 -23.78 3.33
C LYS A 121 0.93 -22.36 3.46
N ALA A 122 0.82 -21.83 4.69
CA ALA A 122 0.37 -20.46 4.94
C ALA A 122 1.42 -19.43 4.46
N ASP A 123 2.71 -19.70 4.69
CA ASP A 123 3.80 -18.83 4.25
C ASP A 123 3.95 -18.86 2.72
N ASP A 124 3.83 -20.03 2.11
CA ASP A 124 3.84 -20.19 0.64
C ASP A 124 2.67 -19.40 0.01
N PHE A 125 1.49 -19.44 0.63
CA PHE A 125 0.32 -18.69 0.16
C PHE A 125 0.52 -17.17 0.31
N ALA A 126 1.04 -16.72 1.46
CA ALA A 126 1.34 -15.31 1.72
C ALA A 126 2.38 -14.76 0.72
N GLN A 127 3.46 -15.50 0.47
CA GLN A 127 4.48 -15.14 -0.52
C GLN A 127 3.90 -15.13 -1.95
N GLY A 128 3.04 -16.09 -2.29
CA GLY A 128 2.34 -16.13 -3.56
C GLY A 128 1.43 -14.90 -3.78
N MET A 129 0.73 -14.46 -2.76
CA MET A 129 -0.06 -13.22 -2.80
C MET A 129 0.84 -11.98 -2.99
N LYS A 130 1.94 -11.88 -2.24
CA LYS A 130 2.90 -10.79 -2.32
C LYS A 130 3.51 -10.68 -3.72
N SER A 131 3.99 -11.79 -4.29
CA SER A 131 4.62 -11.81 -5.63
C SER A 131 3.64 -11.43 -6.75
N LYS A 132 2.36 -11.79 -6.61
CA LYS A 132 1.31 -11.45 -7.58
C LYS A 132 0.75 -10.04 -7.41
N SER A 133 1.00 -9.39 -6.27
CA SER A 133 0.52 -8.02 -6.03
C SER A 133 1.17 -6.96 -6.92
N GLY A 134 2.31 -7.27 -7.56
CA GLY A 134 3.07 -6.31 -8.37
C GLY A 134 3.71 -5.17 -7.55
N VAL A 135 3.56 -5.18 -6.23
CA VAL A 135 4.07 -4.11 -5.34
C VAL A 135 5.59 -4.06 -5.35
N ASP A 136 6.27 -5.20 -5.45
CA ASP A 136 7.75 -5.29 -5.43
C ASP A 136 8.40 -4.53 -6.61
N ASN A 137 7.68 -4.34 -7.72
CA ASN A 137 8.14 -3.60 -8.90
C ASN A 137 7.57 -2.17 -8.97
N SER A 138 6.95 -1.70 -7.88
CA SER A 138 6.24 -0.43 -7.89
C SER A 138 6.95 0.63 -7.05
N LYS A 139 6.88 1.88 -7.50
CA LYS A 139 7.36 3.08 -6.79
C LYS A 139 6.20 4.01 -6.52
N LEU A 140 6.08 4.47 -5.29
CA LEU A 140 5.12 5.52 -4.94
C LEU A 140 5.47 6.82 -5.67
N LYS A 141 4.53 7.32 -6.48
CA LYS A 141 4.65 8.57 -7.25
C LYS A 141 3.91 9.72 -6.59
N ASP A 142 2.70 9.46 -6.10
CA ASP A 142 1.84 10.51 -5.55
C ASP A 142 0.93 9.98 -4.44
N ILE A 143 0.48 10.89 -3.57
CA ILE A 143 -0.47 10.64 -2.49
C ILE A 143 -1.58 11.69 -2.59
N THR A 144 -2.79 11.28 -2.96
CA THR A 144 -3.93 12.18 -3.13
C THR A 144 -5.06 11.82 -2.17
N VAL A 145 -5.57 12.79 -1.40
CA VAL A 145 -6.77 12.60 -0.56
C VAL A 145 -8.01 12.68 -1.46
N VAL A 146 -8.66 11.53 -1.68
CA VAL A 146 -9.85 11.41 -2.54
C VAL A 146 -11.10 11.91 -1.84
N SER A 147 -11.29 11.52 -0.58
CA SER A 147 -12.36 11.99 0.28
C SER A 147 -11.93 12.07 1.72
N LYS A 148 -12.53 12.98 2.46
CA LYS A 148 -12.30 13.14 3.89
C LYS A 148 -13.59 13.62 4.55
N GLU A 149 -14.16 12.75 5.37
CA GLU A 149 -15.39 13.02 6.10
C GLU A 149 -15.21 12.69 7.58
N ASN A 150 -15.43 13.69 8.45
CA ASN A 150 -15.34 13.54 9.91
C ASN A 150 -14.07 12.79 10.38
N SER A 151 -14.23 11.49 10.69
CA SER A 151 -13.18 10.62 11.22
C SER A 151 -12.65 9.60 10.18
N GLU A 152 -13.10 9.64 8.94
CA GLU A 152 -12.68 8.73 7.88
C GLU A 152 -12.10 9.49 6.68
N ALA A 153 -11.13 8.90 6.00
CA ALA A 153 -10.56 9.42 4.76
C ALA A 153 -10.20 8.28 3.82
N ILE A 154 -10.40 8.51 2.53
CA ILE A 154 -9.89 7.67 1.45
C ILE A 154 -8.71 8.40 0.80
N VAL A 155 -7.59 7.72 0.71
CA VAL A 155 -6.37 8.25 0.10
C VAL A 155 -5.96 7.33 -1.04
N ALA A 156 -5.72 7.90 -2.22
CA ALA A 156 -5.14 7.19 -3.35
C ALA A 156 -3.61 7.30 -3.30
N LEU A 157 -2.96 6.16 -3.43
CA LEU A 157 -1.52 6.01 -3.59
C LEU A 157 -1.27 5.66 -5.05
N THR A 158 -0.74 6.60 -5.83
CA THR A 158 -0.38 6.33 -7.22
C THR A 158 0.97 5.61 -7.27
N LEU A 159 0.94 4.35 -7.67
CA LEU A 159 2.09 3.46 -7.77
C LEU A 159 2.50 3.31 -9.23
N TYR A 160 3.74 3.61 -9.58
CA TYR A 160 4.31 3.34 -10.89
C TYR A 160 4.97 1.96 -10.90
N ASN A 161 4.44 1.05 -11.69
CA ASN A 161 5.01 -0.26 -11.89
C ASN A 161 6.03 -0.23 -13.05
N GLN A 162 7.29 -0.46 -12.72
CA GLN A 162 8.42 -0.37 -13.67
C GLN A 162 8.40 -1.49 -14.73
N LYS A 163 7.91 -2.67 -14.39
CA LYS A 163 7.86 -3.82 -15.30
C LYS A 163 6.82 -3.62 -16.41
N ILE A 164 5.69 -3.01 -16.05
CA ILE A 164 4.56 -2.79 -16.96
C ILE A 164 4.66 -1.40 -17.64
N ASP A 165 5.41 -0.46 -17.04
CA ASP A 165 5.52 0.95 -17.44
C ASP A 165 4.17 1.68 -17.36
N LYS A 166 3.46 1.48 -16.23
CA LYS A 166 2.12 2.05 -16.02
C LYS A 166 1.92 2.48 -14.56
N ASN A 167 1.08 3.51 -14.35
CA ASN A 167 0.61 3.92 -13.04
C ASN A 167 -0.66 3.17 -12.67
N PHE A 168 -0.78 2.82 -11.38
CA PHE A 168 -1.97 2.20 -10.77
C PHE A 168 -2.30 2.90 -9.47
N ASP A 169 -3.57 3.10 -9.18
CA ASP A 169 -4.03 3.74 -7.95
C ASP A 169 -4.49 2.70 -6.94
N LEU A 170 -3.78 2.62 -5.81
CA LEU A 170 -4.19 1.84 -4.64
C LEU A 170 -4.89 2.77 -3.66
N LYS A 171 -6.16 2.50 -3.35
CA LYS A 171 -6.96 3.32 -2.45
C LYS A 171 -6.98 2.71 -1.05
N VAL A 172 -6.59 3.51 -0.07
CA VAL A 172 -6.57 3.10 1.34
C VAL A 172 -7.57 3.90 2.15
N LYS A 173 -8.26 3.24 3.07
CA LYS A 173 -9.13 3.86 4.06
C LYS A 173 -8.34 4.10 5.34
N MET A 174 -8.45 5.32 5.85
CA MET A 174 -7.84 5.75 7.09
C MET A 174 -8.88 6.26 8.06
N THR A 175 -8.67 5.99 9.35
CA THR A 175 -9.52 6.50 10.44
C THR A 175 -8.71 7.44 11.31
N LYS A 176 -9.34 8.56 11.71
CA LYS A 176 -8.71 9.57 12.55
C LYS A 176 -8.56 9.06 13.99
N LEU A 177 -7.40 9.28 14.58
CA LEU A 177 -7.08 9.01 15.98
C LEU A 177 -7.40 10.21 16.87
N ASP A 178 -7.45 10.01 18.19
CA ASP A 178 -7.78 11.05 19.17
C ASP A 178 -6.75 12.19 19.19
N ASP A 179 -5.49 11.93 18.87
CA ASP A 179 -4.44 12.92 18.73
C ASP A 179 -4.51 13.73 17.42
N GLY A 180 -5.48 13.39 16.57
CA GLY A 180 -5.73 14.03 15.28
C GLY A 180 -4.91 13.47 14.13
N THR A 181 -3.98 12.53 14.35
CA THR A 181 -3.31 11.74 13.31
C THR A 181 -4.26 10.67 12.74
N TRP A 182 -3.80 9.86 11.77
CA TRP A 182 -4.65 8.90 11.09
C TRP A 182 -4.04 7.50 11.13
N LYS A 183 -4.93 6.50 11.20
CA LYS A 183 -4.59 5.08 11.20
C LYS A 183 -5.11 4.42 9.92
N LEU A 184 -4.23 3.78 9.17
CA LEU A 184 -4.57 2.98 8.01
C LEU A 184 -5.32 1.72 8.44
N LYS A 185 -6.48 1.45 7.83
CA LYS A 185 -7.38 0.37 8.20
C LYS A 185 -7.48 -0.72 7.13
N GLU A 186 -7.67 -0.31 5.88
CA GLU A 186 -7.95 -1.25 4.79
C GLU A 186 -7.56 -0.67 3.43
N ILE A 187 -7.39 -1.54 2.45
CA ILE A 187 -7.32 -1.21 1.03
C ILE A 187 -8.73 -1.37 0.47
N THR A 188 -9.28 -0.32 -0.12
CA THR A 188 -10.71 -0.33 -0.54
C THR A 188 -10.94 -0.81 -1.97
N ASN A 189 -9.89 -0.93 -2.77
CA ASN A 189 -9.97 -1.37 -4.17
C ASN A 189 -8.94 -2.46 -4.50
N LEU A 190 -8.60 -3.33 -3.54
CA LEU A 190 -7.55 -4.33 -3.75
C LEU A 190 -7.88 -5.30 -4.88
N VAL A 191 -9.14 -5.73 -4.98
CA VAL A 191 -9.60 -6.65 -6.03
C VAL A 191 -9.40 -6.02 -7.42
N GLU A 192 -9.89 -4.80 -7.61
CA GLU A 192 -9.78 -4.07 -8.88
C GLU A 192 -8.32 -3.81 -9.23
N PHE A 193 -7.52 -3.40 -8.25
CA PHE A 193 -6.09 -3.15 -8.39
C PHE A 193 -5.33 -4.38 -8.86
N LEU A 194 -5.55 -5.56 -8.25
CA LEU A 194 -4.89 -6.81 -8.64
C LEU A 194 -5.32 -7.30 -10.04
N VAL A 195 -6.62 -7.19 -10.35
CA VAL A 195 -7.14 -7.56 -11.67
C VAL A 195 -6.58 -6.62 -12.75
N GLU A 196 -6.46 -5.33 -12.48
CA GLU A 196 -5.90 -4.36 -13.44
C GLU A 196 -4.41 -4.61 -13.69
N ILE A 197 -3.63 -4.93 -12.67
CA ILE A 197 -2.22 -5.30 -12.82
C ILE A 197 -2.08 -6.57 -13.65
N ASP A 198 -2.81 -7.64 -13.34
CA ASP A 198 -2.77 -8.90 -14.08
C ASP A 198 -3.11 -8.69 -15.57
N LYS A 199 -4.16 -7.91 -15.86
CA LYS A 199 -4.52 -7.57 -17.22
C LYS A 199 -3.41 -6.83 -17.94
N ALA A 200 -2.83 -5.81 -17.32
CA ALA A 200 -1.74 -5.02 -17.90
C ALA A 200 -0.46 -5.85 -18.11
N GLU A 201 -0.14 -6.79 -17.22
CA GLU A 201 0.97 -7.72 -17.41
C GLU A 201 0.74 -8.63 -18.60
N LYS A 202 -0.46 -9.19 -18.77
CA LYS A 202 -0.83 -10.03 -19.92
C LYS A 202 -0.77 -9.26 -21.23
N GLU A 203 -1.27 -8.03 -21.27
CA GLU A 203 -1.20 -7.14 -22.43
C GLU A 203 0.27 -6.86 -22.83
N LYS A 204 1.12 -6.52 -21.85
CA LYS A 204 2.54 -6.27 -22.09
C LYS A 204 3.29 -7.49 -22.62
N LEU A 205 3.00 -8.67 -22.06
CA LEU A 205 3.58 -9.92 -22.53
C LEU A 205 3.14 -10.25 -23.96
N ALA A 206 1.88 -10.04 -24.31
CA ALA A 206 1.37 -10.25 -25.66
C ALA A 206 2.03 -9.31 -26.69
N GLU A 207 2.25 -8.04 -26.31
CA GLU A 207 2.97 -7.07 -27.13
C GLU A 207 4.43 -7.50 -27.39
N LEU A 208 5.14 -7.90 -26.33
CA LEU A 208 6.52 -8.39 -26.43
C LEU A 208 6.62 -9.62 -27.36
N ASN A 209 5.74 -10.59 -27.19
CA ASN A 209 5.70 -11.78 -28.04
C ASN A 209 5.44 -11.44 -29.50
N LYS A 210 4.54 -10.49 -29.78
CA LYS A 210 4.26 -10.01 -31.15
C LYS A 210 5.50 -9.38 -31.79
N ASN A 211 6.23 -8.57 -31.03
CA ASN A 211 7.45 -7.91 -31.52
C ASN A 211 8.57 -8.93 -31.80
N ILE A 212 8.78 -9.91 -30.91
CA ILE A 212 9.75 -11.00 -31.12
C ILE A 212 9.41 -11.79 -32.37
N VAL A 213 8.15 -12.16 -32.59
CA VAL A 213 7.72 -12.90 -33.78
C VAL A 213 7.93 -12.07 -35.05
N ALA A 214 7.69 -10.75 -35.01
CA ALA A 214 7.94 -9.86 -36.14
C ALA A 214 9.44 -9.77 -36.49
N GLU A 215 10.31 -9.64 -35.48
CA GLU A 215 11.78 -9.62 -35.67
C GLU A 215 12.29 -10.93 -36.24
N LEU A 216 11.82 -12.06 -35.73
CA LEU A 216 12.21 -13.39 -36.25
C LEU A 216 11.80 -13.58 -37.73
N LYS A 217 10.63 -13.08 -38.14
CA LYS A 217 10.18 -13.14 -39.54
C LYS A 217 11.01 -12.25 -40.47
N MET A 218 11.57 -11.15 -39.98
CA MET A 218 12.46 -10.29 -40.76
C MET A 218 13.89 -10.80 -40.83
N ALA A 219 14.30 -11.65 -39.89
CA ALA A 219 15.66 -12.21 -39.82
C ALA A 219 15.85 -13.52 -40.63
N VAL A 220 14.73 -14.10 -41.14
CA VAL A 220 14.82 -15.31 -42.01
C VAL A 220 14.74 -14.84 -43.48
N PRO A 221 15.83 -14.99 -44.24
CA PRO A 221 15.90 -14.58 -45.65
C PRO A 221 15.01 -15.43 -46.54
#